data_0ee88fa67ec51fbe681bf29ca48c4f69
#
_entry.id   0ee88fa67ec51fbe681bf29ca48c4f69
#
_cell.length_a   1.000
_cell.length_b   1.000
_cell.length_c   1.000
_cell.angle_alpha   90.00
_cell.angle_beta   90.00
_cell.angle_gamma   90.00
#
_symmetry.space_group_name_H-M   'P 1'
#
loop_
_entity.id
_entity.type
_entity.pdbx_description
1 polymer ?
#
loop_
_entity_poly.entity_id
_entity_poly.type
_entity_poly.pdbx_seq_one_letter_code
_entity_poly.pdbx_strand_id
1 'polypeptide(L)'
;MKDASHSHGRSARRTTLTKAVAAVLCAALIGLTWPALAADLAGKPVRLVVPFSAGGTADVLARVLADKLRARLPQGAIVENRTGAGGNTGAEAVFGAEPDGHTLLVSSPGPIAINQGLYPKLAFDPTKWTPVAIIAAVPNALVASNKLPVKTAQEFVAYAKANPGKVSYASQGNGTTSHLTAKLFESATGTSMIHVPYKGDTPALTDLAGSQVDVFFSNLGATLPLHRAGKVRILAIADSKRAAALPDVPTFAELGLPMMQAVTWYAVVAPPGMPAAAVQPLNAAAVEVLGQPDVRQRFAELGLDAVGGSPEQAARFIRSETERWQKVIRDAKVTLE
;
A
#
# COMPACT_ATOMS: atom_id res chain seq x y z
N MET A 1 -8.51 -36.45 83.71
CA MET A 1 -7.16 -35.88 83.81
C MET A 1 -6.74 -35.60 82.37
N LYS A 2 -6.78 -34.27 82.04
CA LYS A 2 -5.79 -33.40 81.37
C LYS A 2 -5.36 -33.82 80.00
N ASP A 3 -5.79 -33.10 79.07
CA ASP A 3 -5.26 -31.91 78.35
C ASP A 3 -4.41 -32.29 77.12
N ALA A 4 -4.85 -32.02 75.97
CA ALA A 4 -4.11 -31.52 74.80
C ALA A 4 -5.01 -31.00 73.70
N SER A 5 -5.40 -29.73 73.76
CA SER A 5 -5.89 -28.98 72.64
C SER A 5 -4.98 -27.82 72.36
N HIS A 6 -4.85 -27.40 71.16
CA HIS A 6 -4.20 -26.21 70.59
C HIS A 6 -2.83 -26.43 69.86
N SER A 7 -2.93 -26.74 68.54
CA SER A 7 -1.91 -26.25 67.58
C SER A 7 -2.26 -26.35 66.13
N HIS A 8 -3.50 -26.05 65.70
CA HIS A 8 -3.85 -26.13 64.26
C HIS A 8 -4.25 -24.79 63.60
N GLY A 9 -4.09 -23.64 64.29
CA GLY A 9 -4.60 -22.34 63.79
C GLY A 9 -3.59 -21.41 63.06
N ARG A 10 -2.28 -21.73 63.03
CA ARG A 10 -1.24 -20.80 62.52
C ARG A 10 -0.68 -21.12 61.14
N SER A 11 -0.88 -22.31 60.58
CA SER A 11 -0.31 -22.72 59.29
C SER A 11 -1.16 -22.26 58.08
N ALA A 12 -2.50 -22.24 58.22
CA ALA A 12 -3.41 -21.89 57.10
C ALA A 12 -3.40 -20.42 56.73
N ARG A 13 -3.12 -19.50 57.69
CA ARG A 13 -3.05 -18.05 57.40
C ARG A 13 -1.80 -17.61 56.67
N ARG A 14 -0.67 -18.30 56.84
CA ARG A 14 0.59 -17.97 56.14
C ARG A 14 0.59 -18.38 54.68
N THR A 15 -0.07 -19.49 54.31
CA THR A 15 -0.16 -19.98 52.94
C THR A 15 -1.11 -19.17 52.08
N THR A 16 -2.16 -18.54 52.64
CA THR A 16 -3.08 -17.65 51.93
C THR A 16 -2.45 -16.27 51.67
N LEU A 17 -1.64 -15.73 52.59
CA LEU A 17 -0.96 -14.44 52.38
C LEU A 17 0.12 -14.54 51.30
N THR A 18 0.90 -15.63 51.26
CA THR A 18 1.93 -15.83 50.22
C THR A 18 1.35 -16.01 48.79
N LYS A 19 0.22 -16.66 48.66
CA LYS A 19 -0.47 -16.79 47.37
C LYS A 19 -1.09 -15.49 46.89
N ALA A 20 -1.60 -14.64 47.78
CA ALA A 20 -2.14 -13.33 47.46
C ALA A 20 -1.03 -12.34 47.04
N VAL A 21 0.13 -12.34 47.69
CA VAL A 21 1.26 -11.50 47.32
C VAL A 21 1.88 -11.95 45.97
N ALA A 22 1.97 -13.25 45.70
CA ALA A 22 2.45 -13.76 44.42
C ALA A 22 1.49 -13.41 43.24
N ALA A 23 0.17 -13.43 43.47
CA ALA A 23 -0.82 -13.03 42.46
C ALA A 23 -0.77 -11.54 42.15
N VAL A 24 -0.53 -10.69 43.14
CA VAL A 24 -0.41 -9.22 42.94
C VAL A 24 0.92 -8.88 42.25
N LEU A 25 2.01 -9.60 42.52
CA LEU A 25 3.28 -9.41 41.78
C LEU A 25 3.22 -9.90 40.33
N CYS A 26 2.49 -10.98 40.01
CA CYS A 26 2.28 -11.42 38.65
C CYS A 26 1.37 -10.46 37.86
N ALA A 27 0.35 -9.84 38.47
CA ALA A 27 -0.51 -8.86 37.84
C ALA A 27 0.23 -7.52 37.57
N ALA A 28 1.20 -7.16 38.41
CA ALA A 28 2.03 -5.96 38.23
C ALA A 28 3.07 -6.11 37.09
N LEU A 29 3.48 -7.34 36.73
CA LEU A 29 4.43 -7.61 35.64
C LEU A 29 3.80 -7.64 34.25
N ILE A 30 2.46 -7.76 34.12
CA ILE A 30 1.74 -7.75 32.85
C ILE A 30 1.43 -6.30 32.37
N GLY A 31 1.50 -5.31 33.28
CA GLY A 31 1.20 -3.90 33.00
C GLY A 31 2.37 -3.04 32.51
N LEU A 32 3.59 -3.58 32.35
CA LEU A 32 4.81 -2.77 32.17
C LEU A 32 5.47 -2.85 30.78
N THR A 33 4.82 -3.41 29.76
CA THR A 33 5.43 -3.52 28.42
C THR A 33 4.94 -2.46 27.41
N TRP A 34 4.13 -1.48 27.81
CA TRP A 34 3.57 -0.49 26.89
C TRP A 34 4.30 0.87 26.77
N PRO A 35 5.24 1.30 27.62
CA PRO A 35 5.83 2.65 27.49
C PRO A 35 7.04 2.77 26.56
N ALA A 36 7.64 1.66 26.07
CA ALA A 36 8.91 1.74 25.34
C ALA A 36 8.80 2.48 24.00
N LEU A 37 7.73 2.28 23.21
CA LEU A 37 7.57 2.96 21.92
C LEU A 37 7.26 4.46 22.09
N ALA A 38 6.48 4.83 23.10
CA ALA A 38 6.13 6.22 23.35
C ALA A 38 7.33 7.08 23.75
N ALA A 39 8.34 6.50 24.39
CA ALA A 39 9.55 7.20 24.78
C ALA A 39 10.48 7.48 23.58
N ASP A 40 10.64 6.51 22.67
CA ASP A 40 11.50 6.64 21.49
C ASP A 40 10.92 7.57 20.43
N LEU A 41 9.58 7.65 20.31
CA LEU A 41 8.88 8.53 19.35
C LEU A 41 8.34 9.83 19.97
N ALA A 42 8.77 10.20 21.18
CA ALA A 42 8.24 11.37 21.91
C ALA A 42 8.73 12.73 21.38
N GLY A 43 9.88 12.77 20.69
CA GLY A 43 10.56 14.04 20.38
C GLY A 43 9.99 14.82 19.21
N LYS A 44 9.39 14.14 18.20
CA LYS A 44 8.90 14.73 16.96
C LYS A 44 7.82 13.85 16.32
N PRO A 45 6.94 14.41 15.45
CA PRO A 45 5.93 13.61 14.77
C PRO A 45 6.57 12.58 13.83
N VAL A 46 5.88 11.44 13.62
CA VAL A 46 6.24 10.48 12.59
C VAL A 46 5.85 11.04 11.22
N ARG A 47 6.80 11.11 10.30
CA ARG A 47 6.57 11.54 8.92
C ARG A 47 6.31 10.33 8.03
N LEU A 48 5.12 10.28 7.44
CA LEU A 48 4.75 9.34 6.41
C LEU A 48 4.98 9.99 5.04
N VAL A 49 6.10 9.69 4.43
CA VAL A 49 6.45 10.23 3.10
C VAL A 49 5.73 9.42 2.03
N VAL A 50 4.94 10.11 1.22
CA VAL A 50 4.22 9.56 0.06
C VAL A 50 4.89 10.08 -1.20
N PRO A 51 5.46 9.21 -2.07
CA PRO A 51 6.23 9.65 -3.22
C PRO A 51 5.37 10.01 -4.46
N PHE A 52 4.08 10.26 -4.25
CA PHE A 52 3.09 10.58 -5.28
C PHE A 52 2.24 11.78 -4.90
N SER A 53 1.43 12.27 -5.84
CA SER A 53 0.56 13.45 -5.64
C SER A 53 -0.45 13.24 -4.51
N ALA A 54 -0.76 14.33 -3.82
CA ALA A 54 -1.84 14.36 -2.84
C ALA A 54 -3.19 13.98 -3.48
N GLY A 55 -4.07 13.34 -2.71
CA GLY A 55 -5.37 12.86 -3.17
C GLY A 55 -5.34 11.57 -3.99
N GLY A 56 -4.17 11.03 -4.34
CA GLY A 56 -4.03 9.70 -4.93
C GLY A 56 -4.17 8.58 -3.88
N THR A 57 -4.24 7.33 -4.34
CA THR A 57 -4.48 6.17 -3.46
C THR A 57 -3.46 6.08 -2.33
N ALA A 58 -2.16 6.26 -2.60
CA ALA A 58 -1.11 6.22 -1.56
C ALA A 58 -1.29 7.30 -0.49
N ASP A 59 -1.68 8.51 -0.91
CA ASP A 59 -1.91 9.65 -0.01
C ASP A 59 -3.13 9.41 0.89
N VAL A 60 -4.22 8.90 0.33
CA VAL A 60 -5.42 8.55 1.10
C VAL A 60 -5.11 7.51 2.18
N LEU A 61 -4.38 6.44 1.81
CA LEU A 61 -3.95 5.41 2.76
C LEU A 61 -3.06 5.98 3.86
N ALA A 62 -2.07 6.80 3.50
CA ALA A 62 -1.17 7.43 4.47
C ALA A 62 -1.92 8.35 5.43
N ARG A 63 -2.92 9.11 4.95
CA ARG A 63 -3.74 10.00 5.81
C ARG A 63 -4.64 9.21 6.75
N VAL A 64 -5.25 8.13 6.31
CA VAL A 64 -6.02 7.23 7.19
C VAL A 64 -5.12 6.68 8.30
N LEU A 65 -3.92 6.19 7.96
CA LEU A 65 -2.96 5.73 8.96
C LEU A 65 -2.54 6.86 9.90
N ALA A 66 -2.16 8.04 9.37
CA ALA A 66 -1.72 9.17 10.19
C ALA A 66 -2.79 9.62 11.18
N ASP A 67 -4.05 9.71 10.74
CA ASP A 67 -5.17 10.12 11.59
C ASP A 67 -5.39 9.13 12.74
N LYS A 68 -5.43 7.84 12.43
CA LYS A 68 -5.61 6.79 13.44
C LYS A 68 -4.41 6.62 14.38
N LEU A 69 -3.20 6.81 13.87
CA LEU A 69 -1.98 6.76 14.67
C LEU A 69 -1.82 7.97 15.59
N ARG A 70 -2.50 9.08 15.32
CA ARG A 70 -2.43 10.30 16.15
C ARG A 70 -2.78 10.03 17.62
N ALA A 71 -3.73 9.17 17.90
CA ALA A 71 -4.11 8.80 19.26
C ALA A 71 -3.09 7.89 19.98
N ARG A 72 -2.08 7.38 19.26
CA ARG A 72 -1.11 6.40 19.76
C ARG A 72 0.31 6.91 19.80
N LEU A 73 0.60 7.96 19.04
CA LEU A 73 1.92 8.57 18.96
C LEU A 73 1.92 9.89 19.71
N PRO A 74 2.89 10.14 20.61
CA PRO A 74 2.91 11.34 21.46
C PRO A 74 2.84 12.64 20.70
N GLN A 75 3.46 12.72 19.51
CA GLN A 75 3.49 13.88 18.63
C GLN A 75 2.66 13.66 17.35
N GLY A 76 1.89 12.56 17.28
CA GLY A 76 1.09 12.20 16.12
C GLY A 76 1.90 11.81 14.89
N ALA A 77 1.22 11.77 13.75
CA ALA A 77 1.84 11.51 12.44
C ALA A 77 1.41 12.57 11.43
N ILE A 78 2.31 12.88 10.49
CA ILE A 78 2.07 13.82 9.38
C ILE A 78 2.35 13.15 8.04
N VAL A 79 1.63 13.55 7.00
CA VAL A 79 1.83 13.06 5.64
C VAL A 79 2.56 14.14 4.83
N GLU A 80 3.64 13.73 4.16
CA GLU A 80 4.45 14.58 3.30
C GLU A 80 4.49 13.99 1.89
N ASN A 81 4.01 14.74 0.87
CA ASN A 81 4.05 14.29 -0.52
C ASN A 81 5.35 14.77 -1.19
N ARG A 82 6.23 13.82 -1.63
CA ARG A 82 7.48 14.10 -2.37
C ARG A 82 7.47 13.37 -3.71
N THR A 83 6.95 14.03 -4.73
CA THR A 83 6.73 13.44 -6.06
C THR A 83 7.98 13.49 -6.95
N GLY A 84 8.07 12.56 -7.91
CA GLY A 84 9.07 12.59 -8.98
C GLY A 84 9.67 11.22 -9.30
N ALA A 85 10.17 11.06 -10.53
CA ALA A 85 10.88 9.89 -11.04
C ALA A 85 10.20 8.53 -10.68
N GLY A 86 8.88 8.42 -10.91
CA GLY A 86 8.14 7.19 -10.59
C GLY A 86 8.12 6.85 -9.09
N GLY A 87 8.25 7.85 -8.22
CA GLY A 87 8.31 7.72 -6.77
C GLY A 87 9.73 7.65 -6.19
N ASN A 88 10.76 7.60 -7.03
CA ASN A 88 12.15 7.47 -6.55
C ASN A 88 12.59 8.68 -5.72
N THR A 89 12.14 9.91 -6.06
CA THR A 89 12.52 11.13 -5.33
C THR A 89 12.12 11.07 -3.85
N GLY A 90 10.90 10.65 -3.55
CA GLY A 90 10.43 10.51 -2.17
C GLY A 90 11.08 9.31 -1.47
N ALA A 91 11.29 8.22 -2.19
CA ALA A 91 11.95 7.02 -1.67
C ALA A 91 13.40 7.28 -1.28
N GLU A 92 14.17 7.96 -2.12
CA GLU A 92 15.55 8.36 -1.83
C GLU A 92 15.66 9.18 -0.54
N ALA A 93 14.75 10.14 -0.36
CA ALA A 93 14.73 10.98 0.84
C ALA A 93 14.46 10.17 2.13
N VAL A 94 13.64 9.10 2.05
CA VAL A 94 13.40 8.20 3.20
C VAL A 94 14.55 7.22 3.38
N PHE A 95 15.09 6.69 2.29
CA PHE A 95 16.20 5.73 2.34
C PHE A 95 17.43 6.27 3.04
N GLY A 96 17.72 7.57 2.85
CA GLY A 96 18.81 8.29 3.52
C GLY A 96 18.46 8.87 4.89
N ALA A 97 17.24 8.65 5.41
CA ALA A 97 16.86 9.14 6.72
C ALA A 97 17.40 8.26 7.85
N GLU A 98 17.42 8.80 9.07
CA GLU A 98 17.79 8.03 10.26
C GLU A 98 16.82 6.87 10.51
N PRO A 99 17.30 5.65 10.85
CA PRO A 99 16.44 4.50 11.08
C PRO A 99 15.84 4.51 12.51
N ASP A 100 15.32 5.66 12.93
CA ASP A 100 14.79 5.96 14.26
C ASP A 100 13.26 5.81 14.38
N GLY A 101 12.57 5.45 13.28
CA GLY A 101 11.12 5.31 13.24
C GLY A 101 10.35 6.61 12.96
N HIS A 102 11.00 7.77 12.90
CA HIS A 102 10.34 9.06 12.64
C HIS A 102 10.12 9.35 11.16
N THR A 103 10.74 8.62 10.24
CA THR A 103 10.55 8.82 8.79
C THR A 103 10.28 7.48 8.13
N LEU A 104 9.10 7.32 7.56
CA LEU A 104 8.65 6.08 6.92
C LEU A 104 8.17 6.41 5.50
N LEU A 105 8.35 5.48 4.58
CA LEU A 105 7.80 5.55 3.24
C LEU A 105 6.45 4.81 3.18
N VAL A 106 5.42 5.46 2.69
CA VAL A 106 4.14 4.83 2.33
C VAL A 106 4.04 4.84 0.81
N SER A 107 4.23 3.70 0.18
CA SER A 107 4.36 3.65 -1.28
C SER A 107 3.75 2.41 -1.91
N SER A 108 3.48 2.54 -3.21
CA SER A 108 3.20 1.45 -4.14
C SER A 108 4.50 0.73 -4.55
N PRO A 109 4.45 -0.39 -5.31
CA PRO A 109 5.61 -1.22 -5.66
C PRO A 109 6.75 -0.51 -6.38
N GLY A 110 6.49 0.59 -7.11
CA GLY A 110 7.49 1.26 -7.93
C GLY A 110 8.87 1.34 -7.26
N PRO A 111 9.06 2.23 -6.28
CA PRO A 111 10.35 2.42 -5.63
C PRO A 111 10.73 1.32 -4.63
N ILE A 112 9.82 0.40 -4.30
CA ILE A 112 10.08 -0.68 -3.34
C ILE A 112 10.57 -1.96 -4.06
N ALA A 113 10.04 -2.27 -5.25
CA ALA A 113 10.24 -3.55 -5.92
C ALA A 113 10.51 -3.45 -7.43
N ILE A 114 9.90 -2.50 -8.15
CA ILE A 114 9.88 -2.48 -9.62
C ILE A 114 11.09 -1.73 -10.18
N ASN A 115 11.37 -0.54 -9.65
CA ASN A 115 12.25 0.44 -10.29
C ASN A 115 13.70 -0.01 -10.41
N GLN A 116 14.17 -0.94 -9.58
CA GLN A 116 15.49 -1.56 -9.71
C GLN A 116 15.70 -2.30 -11.04
N GLY A 117 14.62 -2.74 -11.72
CA GLY A 117 14.71 -3.37 -13.02
C GLY A 117 14.56 -2.42 -14.20
N LEU A 118 14.18 -1.19 -13.97
CA LEU A 118 13.88 -0.21 -15.01
C LEU A 118 14.85 0.96 -15.04
N TYR A 119 15.24 1.47 -13.87
CA TYR A 119 16.14 2.62 -13.77
C TYR A 119 17.59 2.16 -13.77
N PRO A 120 18.41 2.56 -14.75
CA PRO A 120 19.81 2.12 -14.83
C PRO A 120 20.65 2.64 -13.67
N LYS A 121 20.21 3.72 -13.01
CA LYS A 121 20.85 4.30 -11.83
C LYS A 121 19.76 4.67 -10.83
N LEU A 122 19.72 3.97 -9.70
CA LEU A 122 18.97 4.37 -8.51
C LEU A 122 19.95 4.90 -7.47
N ALA A 123 19.59 5.98 -6.78
CA ALA A 123 20.38 6.52 -5.68
C ALA A 123 20.24 5.69 -4.39
N PHE A 124 19.43 4.66 -4.39
CA PHE A 124 19.20 3.76 -3.27
C PHE A 124 19.04 2.31 -3.75
N ASP A 125 19.25 1.35 -2.84
CA ASP A 125 19.10 -0.07 -3.09
C ASP A 125 17.75 -0.58 -2.51
N PRO A 126 16.73 -0.84 -3.37
CA PRO A 126 15.42 -1.28 -2.89
C PRO A 126 15.43 -2.59 -2.10
N THR A 127 16.47 -3.41 -2.22
CA THR A 127 16.57 -4.67 -1.48
C THR A 127 16.87 -4.47 0.01
N LYS A 128 17.29 -3.26 0.41
CA LYS A 128 17.68 -2.90 1.77
C LYS A 128 16.58 -2.23 2.59
N TRP A 129 15.40 -1.99 2.02
CA TRP A 129 14.28 -1.48 2.80
C TRP A 129 14.00 -2.35 4.03
N THR A 130 13.66 -1.74 5.14
CA THR A 130 13.13 -2.44 6.31
C THR A 130 11.59 -2.45 6.22
N PRO A 131 10.95 -3.59 5.86
CA PRO A 131 9.50 -3.68 5.76
C PRO A 131 8.82 -3.54 7.11
N VAL A 132 7.77 -2.72 7.18
CA VAL A 132 6.95 -2.57 8.39
C VAL A 132 5.63 -3.32 8.22
N ALA A 133 4.86 -3.03 7.17
CA ALA A 133 3.59 -3.70 6.89
C ALA A 133 3.18 -3.56 5.42
N ILE A 134 2.45 -4.54 4.88
CA ILE A 134 1.60 -4.34 3.69
C ILE A 134 0.27 -3.80 4.18
N ILE A 135 -0.14 -2.62 3.72
CA ILE A 135 -1.33 -1.94 4.26
C ILE A 135 -2.59 -2.16 3.43
N ALA A 136 -2.45 -2.24 2.11
CA ALA A 136 -3.58 -2.44 1.22
C ALA A 136 -3.17 -3.08 -0.09
N ALA A 137 -4.14 -3.69 -0.77
CA ALA A 137 -4.06 -4.13 -2.16
C ALA A 137 -5.24 -3.55 -2.93
N VAL A 138 -5.02 -3.21 -4.21
CA VAL A 138 -6.05 -2.66 -5.09
C VAL A 138 -5.76 -3.06 -6.53
N PRO A 139 -6.74 -3.54 -7.30
CA PRO A 139 -6.54 -3.82 -8.71
C PRO A 139 -6.34 -2.55 -9.52
N ASN A 140 -5.55 -2.63 -10.57
CA ASN A 140 -5.59 -1.66 -11.63
C ASN A 140 -6.85 -1.89 -12.49
N ALA A 141 -7.33 -0.82 -13.10
CA ALA A 141 -8.47 -0.85 -14.01
C ALA A 141 -8.11 -0.11 -15.32
N LEU A 142 -8.64 -0.58 -16.43
CA LEU A 142 -8.64 0.17 -17.68
C LEU A 142 -9.75 1.22 -17.58
N VAL A 143 -9.37 2.47 -17.60
CA VAL A 143 -10.27 3.62 -17.47
C VAL A 143 -10.19 4.45 -18.74
N ALA A 144 -11.32 4.77 -19.32
CA ALA A 144 -11.44 5.60 -20.52
C ALA A 144 -12.02 6.98 -20.22
N SER A 145 -11.53 7.97 -20.94
CA SER A 145 -12.17 9.28 -21.06
C SER A 145 -13.56 9.12 -21.71
N ASN A 146 -14.52 9.95 -21.30
CA ASN A 146 -15.87 9.93 -21.87
C ASN A 146 -15.93 10.39 -23.32
N LYS A 147 -14.91 11.10 -23.80
CA LYS A 147 -14.79 11.50 -25.20
C LYS A 147 -14.46 10.33 -26.14
N LEU A 148 -13.81 9.29 -25.62
CA LEU A 148 -13.45 8.13 -26.41
C LEU A 148 -14.72 7.35 -26.81
N PRO A 149 -14.92 7.02 -28.09
CA PRO A 149 -16.17 6.40 -28.58
C PRO A 149 -16.22 4.89 -28.33
N VAL A 150 -15.93 4.48 -27.07
CA VAL A 150 -15.91 3.08 -26.63
C VAL A 150 -16.67 2.92 -25.31
N LYS A 151 -17.38 1.80 -25.16
CA LYS A 151 -18.17 1.48 -23.96
C LYS A 151 -17.67 0.22 -23.25
N THR A 152 -16.91 -0.61 -23.97
CA THR A 152 -16.39 -1.90 -23.47
C THR A 152 -14.88 -1.99 -23.71
N ALA A 153 -14.21 -2.89 -23.00
CA ALA A 153 -12.78 -3.13 -23.21
C ALA A 153 -12.52 -3.76 -24.59
N GLN A 154 -13.43 -4.57 -25.12
CA GLN A 154 -13.31 -5.15 -26.46
C GLN A 154 -13.39 -4.05 -27.55
N GLU A 155 -14.34 -3.11 -27.41
CA GLU A 155 -14.42 -1.95 -28.30
C GLU A 155 -13.15 -1.11 -28.23
N PHE A 156 -12.58 -0.95 -27.00
CA PHE A 156 -11.31 -0.25 -26.83
C PHE A 156 -10.14 -0.95 -27.55
N VAL A 157 -10.03 -2.27 -27.42
CA VAL A 157 -8.99 -3.05 -28.13
C VAL A 157 -9.13 -2.86 -29.65
N ALA A 158 -10.35 -2.95 -30.18
CA ALA A 158 -10.60 -2.74 -31.62
C ALA A 158 -10.25 -1.31 -32.04
N TYR A 159 -10.64 -0.32 -31.26
CA TYR A 159 -10.34 1.09 -31.52
C TYR A 159 -8.82 1.35 -31.52
N ALA A 160 -8.10 0.87 -30.50
CA ALA A 160 -6.64 1.05 -30.39
C ALA A 160 -5.89 0.36 -31.53
N LYS A 161 -6.34 -0.83 -31.98
CA LYS A 161 -5.77 -1.53 -33.15
C LYS A 161 -5.99 -0.76 -34.45
N ALA A 162 -7.15 -0.10 -34.61
CA ALA A 162 -7.46 0.73 -35.76
C ALA A 162 -6.72 2.08 -35.76
N ASN A 163 -6.17 2.48 -34.62
CA ASN A 163 -5.49 3.77 -34.43
C ASN A 163 -4.10 3.60 -33.79
N PRO A 164 -3.18 2.82 -34.39
CA PRO A 164 -1.86 2.55 -33.81
C PRO A 164 -1.06 3.85 -33.63
N GLY A 165 -0.49 4.03 -32.42
CA GLY A 165 0.30 5.21 -32.07
C GLY A 165 -0.47 6.53 -32.02
N LYS A 166 -1.83 6.49 -31.93
CA LYS A 166 -2.65 7.70 -31.80
C LYS A 166 -3.39 7.79 -30.45
N VAL A 167 -3.62 6.65 -29.81
CA VAL A 167 -4.28 6.60 -28.49
C VAL A 167 -3.26 6.91 -27.43
N SER A 168 -3.55 7.87 -26.57
CA SER A 168 -2.71 8.22 -25.43
C SER A 168 -3.13 7.46 -24.17
N TYR A 169 -2.15 7.00 -23.38
CA TYR A 169 -2.43 6.47 -22.04
C TYR A 169 -1.65 7.19 -20.97
N ALA A 170 -2.35 7.53 -19.88
CA ALA A 170 -1.74 8.09 -18.69
C ALA A 170 -1.11 7.00 -17.80
N SER A 171 -0.11 7.36 -17.01
CA SER A 171 0.38 6.58 -15.88
C SER A 171 0.69 7.47 -14.68
N GLN A 172 0.83 6.89 -13.51
CA GLN A 172 1.30 7.57 -12.29
C GLN A 172 2.79 7.93 -12.35
N GLY A 173 3.45 7.64 -13.47
CA GLY A 173 4.87 7.84 -13.76
C GLY A 173 5.56 6.56 -14.23
N ASN A 174 6.76 6.74 -14.79
CA ASN A 174 7.58 5.64 -15.26
C ASN A 174 7.89 4.65 -14.13
N GLY A 175 7.78 3.34 -14.40
CA GLY A 175 8.07 2.28 -13.42
C GLY A 175 6.94 2.02 -12.42
N THR A 176 5.81 2.71 -12.50
CA THR A 176 4.64 2.38 -11.67
C THR A 176 3.89 1.17 -12.21
N THR A 177 3.07 0.52 -11.37
CA THR A 177 2.19 -0.58 -11.81
C THR A 177 1.27 -0.16 -12.93
N SER A 178 0.82 1.08 -12.93
CA SER A 178 0.02 1.69 -13.99
C SER A 178 0.73 1.66 -15.35
N HIS A 179 1.99 2.08 -15.42
CA HIS A 179 2.80 2.00 -16.63
C HIS A 179 2.98 0.55 -17.09
N LEU A 180 3.37 -0.34 -16.17
CA LEU A 180 3.59 -1.75 -16.50
C LEU A 180 2.30 -2.47 -16.94
N THR A 181 1.15 -2.11 -16.37
CA THR A 181 -0.15 -2.67 -16.79
C THR A 181 -0.49 -2.26 -18.23
N ALA A 182 -0.19 -1.00 -18.61
CA ALA A 182 -0.37 -0.55 -19.99
C ALA A 182 0.55 -1.31 -20.96
N LYS A 183 1.83 -1.47 -20.61
CA LYS A 183 2.79 -2.24 -21.43
C LYS A 183 2.39 -3.71 -21.57
N LEU A 184 1.90 -4.31 -20.48
CA LEU A 184 1.36 -5.67 -20.51
C LEU A 184 0.14 -5.75 -21.42
N PHE A 185 -0.76 -4.75 -21.38
CA PHE A 185 -1.92 -4.66 -22.26
C PHE A 185 -1.51 -4.53 -23.74
N GLU A 186 -0.57 -3.66 -24.07
CA GLU A 186 -0.04 -3.53 -25.44
C GLU A 186 0.50 -4.87 -25.95
N SER A 187 1.30 -5.55 -25.14
CA SER A 187 1.87 -6.86 -25.45
C SER A 187 0.79 -7.95 -25.65
N ALA A 188 -0.22 -7.97 -24.77
CA ALA A 188 -1.28 -8.98 -24.80
C ALA A 188 -2.26 -8.79 -25.95
N THR A 189 -2.46 -7.54 -26.40
CA THR A 189 -3.48 -7.18 -27.43
C THR A 189 -2.88 -6.85 -28.79
N GLY A 190 -1.57 -6.63 -28.88
CA GLY A 190 -0.90 -6.16 -30.11
C GLY A 190 -1.30 -4.72 -30.46
N THR A 191 -1.64 -3.90 -29.46
CA THR A 191 -1.91 -2.47 -29.65
C THR A 191 -0.64 -1.64 -29.43
N SER A 192 -0.63 -0.40 -29.92
CA SER A 192 0.45 0.57 -29.71
C SER A 192 -0.14 1.91 -29.32
N MET A 193 0.26 2.45 -28.17
CA MET A 193 -0.27 3.67 -27.58
C MET A 193 0.86 4.64 -27.19
N ILE A 194 0.51 5.92 -27.01
CA ILE A 194 1.45 6.97 -26.59
C ILE A 194 1.42 7.07 -25.07
N HIS A 195 2.57 6.89 -24.40
CA HIS A 195 2.67 7.04 -22.96
C HIS A 195 2.77 8.52 -22.54
N VAL A 196 1.94 8.91 -21.55
CA VAL A 196 1.95 10.22 -20.91
C VAL A 196 2.15 10.04 -19.40
N PRO A 197 3.39 10.17 -18.89
CA PRO A 197 3.67 9.97 -17.47
C PRO A 197 3.30 11.18 -16.62
N TYR A 198 2.63 10.94 -15.49
CA TYR A 198 2.26 11.95 -14.49
C TYR A 198 3.01 11.72 -13.16
N LYS A 199 2.86 12.65 -12.21
CA LYS A 199 3.44 12.54 -10.85
C LYS A 199 2.48 11.89 -9.84
N GLY A 200 1.61 10.99 -10.28
CA GLY A 200 0.62 10.29 -9.46
C GLY A 200 -0.79 10.27 -10.07
N ASP A 201 -1.78 9.76 -9.31
CA ASP A 201 -3.16 9.59 -9.78
C ASP A 201 -3.86 10.91 -10.10
N THR A 202 -3.77 11.89 -9.21
CA THR A 202 -4.61 13.09 -9.26
C THR A 202 -4.44 13.89 -10.55
N PRO A 203 -3.24 14.28 -11.00
CA PRO A 203 -3.08 15.00 -12.25
C PRO A 203 -3.48 14.15 -13.47
N ALA A 204 -3.18 12.84 -13.46
CA ALA A 204 -3.57 11.93 -14.54
C ALA A 204 -5.09 11.80 -14.68
N LEU A 205 -5.81 11.67 -13.57
CA LEU A 205 -7.27 11.58 -13.54
C LEU A 205 -7.94 12.91 -13.90
N THR A 206 -7.34 14.05 -13.55
CA THR A 206 -7.81 15.36 -13.96
C THR A 206 -7.78 15.48 -15.48
N ASP A 207 -6.67 15.13 -16.11
CA ASP A 207 -6.50 15.19 -17.56
C ASP A 207 -7.34 14.14 -18.28
N LEU A 208 -7.51 12.94 -17.70
CA LEU A 208 -8.42 11.93 -18.25
C LEU A 208 -9.88 12.41 -18.24
N ALA A 209 -10.35 12.98 -17.13
CA ALA A 209 -11.70 13.53 -17.02
C ALA A 209 -11.90 14.76 -17.94
N GLY A 210 -10.83 15.54 -18.13
CA GLY A 210 -10.78 16.65 -19.07
C GLY A 210 -10.54 16.23 -20.53
N SER A 211 -10.43 14.93 -20.80
CA SER A 211 -10.18 14.37 -22.13
C SER A 211 -8.89 14.87 -22.80
N GLN A 212 -7.85 15.16 -22.00
CA GLN A 212 -6.50 15.49 -22.48
C GLN A 212 -5.69 14.23 -22.79
N VAL A 213 -6.06 13.10 -22.16
CA VAL A 213 -5.56 11.75 -22.45
C VAL A 213 -6.74 10.81 -22.64
N ASP A 214 -6.54 9.73 -23.39
CA ASP A 214 -7.63 8.85 -23.83
C ASP A 214 -7.96 7.78 -22.78
N VAL A 215 -6.94 7.13 -22.22
CA VAL A 215 -7.12 6.07 -21.23
C VAL A 215 -6.09 6.17 -20.10
N PHE A 216 -6.37 5.46 -19.00
CA PHE A 216 -5.48 5.33 -17.86
C PHE A 216 -5.62 3.93 -17.25
N PHE A 217 -4.52 3.22 -17.06
CA PHE A 217 -4.50 1.99 -16.27
C PHE A 217 -4.32 2.35 -14.79
N SER A 218 -5.39 2.85 -14.20
CA SER A 218 -5.39 3.47 -12.87
C SER A 218 -5.66 2.49 -11.75
N ASN A 219 -5.18 2.81 -10.54
CA ASN A 219 -5.65 2.14 -9.34
C ASN A 219 -7.14 2.43 -9.10
N LEU A 220 -7.91 1.40 -8.77
CA LEU A 220 -9.35 1.54 -8.57
C LEU A 220 -9.68 2.55 -7.47
N GLY A 221 -8.87 2.61 -6.40
CA GLY A 221 -9.12 3.50 -5.25
C GLY A 221 -9.23 4.97 -5.56
N ALA A 222 -8.38 5.50 -6.46
CA ALA A 222 -8.45 6.90 -6.87
C ALA A 222 -9.52 7.14 -7.95
N THR A 223 -9.83 6.12 -8.77
CA THR A 223 -10.69 6.24 -9.94
C THR A 223 -12.17 6.08 -9.62
N LEU A 224 -12.51 5.23 -8.64
CA LEU A 224 -13.89 4.84 -8.36
C LEU A 224 -14.83 6.03 -8.06
N PRO A 225 -14.42 7.07 -7.30
CA PRO A 225 -15.26 8.25 -7.10
C PRO A 225 -15.59 8.99 -8.41
N LEU A 226 -14.63 9.11 -9.33
CA LEU A 226 -14.85 9.78 -10.63
C LEU A 226 -15.73 8.95 -11.56
N HIS A 227 -15.60 7.62 -11.53
CA HIS A 227 -16.45 6.72 -12.26
C HIS A 227 -17.90 6.82 -11.78
N ARG A 228 -18.13 6.77 -10.46
CA ARG A 228 -19.47 6.94 -9.86
C ARG A 228 -20.09 8.31 -10.17
N ALA A 229 -19.27 9.35 -10.29
CA ALA A 229 -19.70 10.67 -10.70
C ALA A 229 -19.89 10.82 -12.23
N GLY A 230 -19.70 9.74 -13.01
CA GLY A 230 -19.84 9.76 -14.47
C GLY A 230 -18.79 10.59 -15.21
N LYS A 231 -17.65 10.91 -14.57
CA LYS A 231 -16.57 11.72 -15.17
C LYS A 231 -15.62 10.91 -16.05
N VAL A 232 -15.48 9.62 -15.75
CA VAL A 232 -14.67 8.65 -16.50
C VAL A 232 -15.41 7.31 -16.55
N ARG A 233 -14.98 6.38 -17.42
CA ARG A 233 -15.58 5.05 -17.55
C ARG A 233 -14.57 3.96 -17.28
N ILE A 234 -14.84 3.09 -16.31
CA ILE A 234 -14.05 1.88 -16.05
C ILE A 234 -14.55 0.78 -16.99
N LEU A 235 -13.65 0.19 -17.79
CA LEU A 235 -13.96 -0.78 -18.83
C LEU A 235 -13.61 -2.22 -18.43
N ALA A 236 -12.56 -2.42 -17.63
CA ALA A 236 -12.14 -3.74 -17.16
C ALA A 236 -11.26 -3.63 -15.89
N ILE A 237 -11.25 -4.70 -15.10
CA ILE A 237 -10.46 -4.85 -13.87
C ILE A 237 -9.30 -5.81 -14.12
N ALA A 238 -8.09 -5.45 -13.69
CA ALA A 238 -6.88 -6.25 -13.84
C ALA A 238 -6.64 -7.16 -12.61
N ASP A 239 -7.62 -7.99 -12.30
CA ASP A 239 -7.58 -8.97 -11.20
C ASP A 239 -8.20 -10.29 -11.65
N SER A 240 -8.01 -11.34 -10.85
CA SER A 240 -8.61 -12.67 -11.04
C SER A 240 -10.12 -12.69 -10.76
N LYS A 241 -10.64 -11.70 -10.01
CA LYS A 241 -12.06 -11.53 -9.64
C LYS A 241 -12.52 -10.10 -9.89
N ARG A 242 -13.81 -9.92 -10.11
CA ARG A 242 -14.42 -8.59 -10.19
C ARG A 242 -14.28 -7.85 -8.88
N ALA A 243 -14.14 -6.54 -8.93
CA ALA A 243 -14.15 -5.70 -7.74
C ALA A 243 -15.55 -5.69 -7.11
N ALA A 244 -15.66 -5.93 -5.81
CA ALA A 244 -16.95 -5.91 -5.10
C ALA A 244 -17.69 -4.56 -5.24
N ALA A 245 -16.93 -3.47 -5.38
CA ALA A 245 -17.48 -2.12 -5.59
C ALA A 245 -18.04 -1.90 -7.02
N LEU A 246 -17.75 -2.82 -7.97
CA LEU A 246 -18.11 -2.75 -9.40
C LEU A 246 -18.46 -4.15 -9.95
N PRO A 247 -19.54 -4.78 -9.48
CA PRO A 247 -19.89 -6.16 -9.85
C PRO A 247 -20.22 -6.32 -11.35
N ASP A 248 -20.58 -5.24 -12.03
CA ASP A 248 -20.94 -5.25 -13.45
C ASP A 248 -19.73 -5.05 -14.39
N VAL A 249 -18.57 -4.64 -13.85
CA VAL A 249 -17.35 -4.44 -14.66
C VAL A 249 -16.58 -5.75 -14.74
N PRO A 250 -16.33 -6.30 -15.96
CA PRO A 250 -15.64 -7.57 -16.12
C PRO A 250 -14.16 -7.46 -15.76
N THR A 251 -13.56 -8.60 -15.43
CA THR A 251 -12.10 -8.72 -15.37
C THR A 251 -11.52 -8.93 -16.77
N PHE A 252 -10.24 -8.63 -16.95
CA PHE A 252 -9.55 -8.98 -18.20
C PHE A 252 -9.52 -10.49 -18.46
N ALA A 253 -9.48 -11.32 -17.41
CA ALA A 253 -9.54 -12.76 -17.54
C ALA A 253 -10.87 -13.22 -18.17
N GLU A 254 -12.01 -12.66 -17.77
CA GLU A 254 -13.33 -12.89 -18.37
C GLU A 254 -13.41 -12.45 -19.83
N LEU A 255 -12.53 -11.52 -20.24
CA LEU A 255 -12.43 -10.99 -21.61
C LEU A 255 -11.37 -11.75 -22.46
N GLY A 256 -10.86 -12.89 -22.01
CA GLY A 256 -9.88 -13.71 -22.72
C GLY A 256 -8.43 -13.26 -22.58
N LEU A 257 -8.14 -12.39 -21.62
CA LEU A 257 -6.80 -11.87 -21.32
C LEU A 257 -6.35 -12.24 -19.90
N PRO A 258 -6.22 -13.55 -19.56
CA PRO A 258 -5.93 -14.00 -18.19
C PRO A 258 -4.57 -13.55 -17.64
N MET A 259 -3.61 -13.18 -18.51
CA MET A 259 -2.32 -12.64 -18.10
C MET A 259 -2.39 -11.21 -17.56
N MET A 260 -3.50 -10.49 -17.80
CA MET A 260 -3.71 -9.11 -17.34
C MET A 260 -4.08 -9.04 -15.86
N GLN A 261 -3.19 -9.55 -15.00
CA GLN A 261 -3.32 -9.45 -13.55
C GLN A 261 -2.31 -8.43 -13.02
N ALA A 262 -2.82 -7.30 -12.56
CA ALA A 262 -2.02 -6.20 -12.05
C ALA A 262 -2.69 -5.59 -10.81
N VAL A 263 -2.42 -6.21 -9.69
CA VAL A 263 -2.82 -5.71 -8.37
C VAL A 263 -1.68 -4.83 -7.84
N THR A 264 -1.99 -3.59 -7.54
CA THR A 264 -1.09 -2.68 -6.83
C THR A 264 -1.24 -2.93 -5.34
N TRP A 265 -0.14 -3.14 -4.67
CA TRP A 265 -0.10 -3.19 -3.21
C TRP A 265 0.57 -1.93 -2.65
N TYR A 266 0.26 -1.60 -1.41
CA TYR A 266 0.86 -0.48 -0.69
C TYR A 266 1.51 -0.99 0.58
N ALA A 267 2.71 -0.50 0.84
CA ALA A 267 3.47 -0.87 2.02
C ALA A 267 3.95 0.35 2.79
N VAL A 268 4.14 0.16 4.08
CA VAL A 268 4.98 1.00 4.91
C VAL A 268 6.34 0.33 5.00
N VAL A 269 7.39 1.06 4.60
CA VAL A 269 8.78 0.63 4.77
C VAL A 269 9.59 1.71 5.47
N ALA A 270 10.58 1.30 6.23
CA ALA A 270 11.49 2.16 6.97
C ALA A 270 12.87 2.21 6.28
N PRO A 271 13.72 3.17 6.63
CA PRO A 271 15.12 3.22 6.20
C PRO A 271 15.87 1.90 6.49
N PRO A 272 16.94 1.60 5.74
CA PRO A 272 17.78 0.44 6.01
C PRO A 272 18.32 0.40 7.45
N GLY A 273 18.38 -0.80 8.03
CA GLY A 273 19.00 -1.01 9.33
C GLY A 273 18.14 -0.59 10.53
N MET A 274 16.87 -0.28 10.33
CA MET A 274 15.97 0.01 11.47
C MET A 274 15.88 -1.22 12.39
N PRO A 275 16.14 -1.09 13.71
CA PRO A 275 16.12 -2.19 14.65
C PRO A 275 14.73 -2.86 14.73
N ALA A 276 14.69 -4.18 14.87
CA ALA A 276 13.43 -4.92 15.00
C ALA A 276 12.58 -4.42 16.20
N ALA A 277 13.22 -4.01 17.29
CA ALA A 277 12.54 -3.43 18.44
C ALA A 277 11.77 -2.14 18.12
N ALA A 278 12.20 -1.38 17.11
CA ALA A 278 11.50 -0.18 16.62
C ALA A 278 10.46 -0.50 15.54
N VAL A 279 10.69 -1.56 14.74
CA VAL A 279 9.75 -2.01 13.69
C VAL A 279 8.48 -2.62 14.27
N GLN A 280 8.62 -3.52 15.28
CA GLN A 280 7.49 -4.29 15.81
C GLN A 280 6.35 -3.44 16.36
N PRO A 281 6.60 -2.40 17.15
CA PRO A 281 5.54 -1.53 17.64
C PRO A 281 4.84 -0.73 16.51
N LEU A 282 5.57 -0.29 15.49
CA LEU A 282 4.99 0.39 14.32
C LEU A 282 4.12 -0.57 13.49
N ASN A 283 4.58 -1.81 13.31
CA ASN A 283 3.78 -2.86 12.68
C ASN A 283 2.51 -3.13 13.48
N ALA A 284 2.62 -3.36 14.80
CA ALA A 284 1.46 -3.63 15.64
C ALA A 284 0.42 -2.51 15.56
N ALA A 285 0.85 -1.24 15.61
CA ALA A 285 -0.02 -0.09 15.48
C ALA A 285 -0.69 -0.03 14.09
N ALA A 286 0.06 -0.28 13.01
CA ALA A 286 -0.50 -0.31 11.66
C ALA A 286 -1.52 -1.44 11.49
N VAL A 287 -1.21 -2.66 11.94
CA VAL A 287 -2.10 -3.82 11.84
C VAL A 287 -3.39 -3.60 12.62
N GLU A 288 -3.30 -3.01 13.82
CA GLU A 288 -4.47 -2.67 14.62
C GLU A 288 -5.38 -1.64 13.92
N VAL A 289 -4.78 -0.60 13.31
CA VAL A 289 -5.53 0.38 12.51
C VAL A 289 -6.24 -0.30 11.35
N LEU A 290 -5.56 -1.18 10.62
CA LEU A 290 -6.15 -1.94 9.50
C LEU A 290 -7.25 -2.92 9.93
N GLY A 291 -7.26 -3.31 11.19
CA GLY A 291 -8.31 -4.15 11.80
C GLY A 291 -9.59 -3.38 12.16
N GLN A 292 -9.55 -2.06 12.25
CA GLN A 292 -10.69 -1.24 12.67
C GLN A 292 -11.83 -1.33 11.64
N PRO A 293 -13.11 -1.51 12.08
CA PRO A 293 -14.24 -1.63 11.17
C PRO A 293 -14.43 -0.44 10.22
N ASP A 294 -14.26 0.78 10.71
CA ASP A 294 -14.40 2.01 9.94
C ASP A 294 -13.28 2.16 8.88
N VAL A 295 -12.06 1.73 9.21
CA VAL A 295 -10.94 1.70 8.24
C VAL A 295 -11.21 0.68 7.14
N ARG A 296 -11.64 -0.53 7.50
CA ARG A 296 -12.01 -1.58 6.54
C ARG A 296 -13.16 -1.15 5.64
N GLN A 297 -14.20 -0.54 6.23
CA GLN A 297 -15.31 0.01 5.46
C GLN A 297 -14.83 1.08 4.49
N ARG A 298 -14.01 2.05 4.96
CA ARG A 298 -13.46 3.11 4.12
C ARG A 298 -12.62 2.55 2.96
N PHE A 299 -11.82 1.52 3.21
CA PHE A 299 -11.04 0.87 2.15
C PHE A 299 -11.96 0.17 1.14
N ALA A 300 -12.94 -0.60 1.60
CA ALA A 300 -13.90 -1.27 0.72
C ALA A 300 -14.70 -0.30 -0.16
N GLU A 301 -15.11 0.86 0.38
CA GLU A 301 -15.76 1.93 -0.41
C GLU A 301 -14.91 2.45 -1.57
N LEU A 302 -13.59 2.37 -1.43
CA LEU A 302 -12.61 2.74 -2.44
C LEU A 302 -12.15 1.55 -3.30
N GLY A 303 -12.70 0.35 -3.07
CA GLY A 303 -12.29 -0.87 -3.78
C GLY A 303 -10.90 -1.38 -3.38
N LEU A 304 -10.47 -1.08 -2.14
CA LEU A 304 -9.21 -1.52 -1.55
C LEU A 304 -9.46 -2.69 -0.59
N ASP A 305 -8.58 -3.66 -0.60
CA ASP A 305 -8.51 -4.72 0.41
C ASP A 305 -7.45 -4.34 1.46
N ALA A 306 -7.85 -4.26 2.75
CA ALA A 306 -6.90 -4.12 3.86
C ALA A 306 -6.13 -5.44 4.04
N VAL A 307 -4.79 -5.37 4.13
CA VAL A 307 -3.93 -6.56 4.21
C VAL A 307 -3.43 -6.79 5.64
N GLY A 308 -2.44 -6.07 6.10
CA GLY A 308 -1.80 -6.28 7.41
C GLY A 308 -0.70 -7.35 7.37
N GLY A 309 -0.50 -8.02 8.50
CA GLY A 309 0.49 -9.08 8.67
C GLY A 309 1.79 -8.61 9.34
N SER A 310 2.70 -9.57 9.63
CA SER A 310 3.98 -9.28 10.29
C SER A 310 5.01 -8.65 9.33
N PRO A 311 6.08 -8.01 9.87
CA PRO A 311 7.19 -7.51 9.04
C PRO A 311 7.85 -8.59 8.18
N GLU A 312 7.96 -9.84 8.70
CA GLU A 312 8.52 -10.98 7.97
C GLU A 312 7.61 -11.42 6.82
N GLN A 313 6.28 -11.35 7.01
CA GLN A 313 5.30 -11.61 5.93
C GLN A 313 5.42 -10.54 4.85
N ALA A 314 5.49 -9.27 5.25
CA ALA A 314 5.71 -8.15 4.32
C ALA A 314 7.03 -8.32 3.54
N ALA A 315 8.12 -8.69 4.21
CA ALA A 315 9.41 -8.93 3.58
C ALA A 315 9.37 -10.08 2.55
N ARG A 316 8.71 -11.19 2.88
CA ARG A 316 8.53 -12.32 1.94
C ARG A 316 7.69 -11.91 0.73
N PHE A 317 6.60 -11.20 0.97
CA PHE A 317 5.72 -10.71 -0.08
C PHE A 317 6.44 -9.73 -1.02
N ILE A 318 7.17 -8.75 -0.48
CA ILE A 318 7.94 -7.78 -1.29
C ILE A 318 8.98 -8.51 -2.17
N ARG A 319 9.68 -9.52 -1.64
CA ARG A 319 10.63 -10.32 -2.44
C ARG A 319 9.94 -11.04 -3.60
N SER A 320 8.84 -11.77 -3.34
CA SER A 320 8.11 -12.48 -4.39
C SER A 320 7.55 -11.53 -5.46
N GLU A 321 7.05 -10.37 -5.06
CA GLU A 321 6.58 -9.35 -5.99
C GLU A 321 7.74 -8.72 -6.79
N THR A 322 8.90 -8.53 -6.17
CA THR A 322 10.10 -8.07 -6.89
C THR A 322 10.46 -9.05 -8.01
N GLU A 323 10.54 -10.34 -7.71
CA GLU A 323 10.85 -11.38 -8.72
C GLU A 323 9.80 -11.42 -9.84
N ARG A 324 8.52 -11.32 -9.48
CA ARG A 324 7.39 -11.27 -10.42
C ARG A 324 7.51 -10.09 -11.38
N TRP A 325 7.69 -8.88 -10.85
CA TRP A 325 7.77 -7.67 -11.67
C TRP A 325 9.04 -7.63 -12.52
N GLN A 326 10.17 -8.12 -12.00
CA GLN A 326 11.39 -8.26 -12.80
C GLN A 326 11.18 -9.19 -14.01
N LYS A 327 10.41 -10.29 -13.83
CA LYS A 327 10.02 -11.17 -14.94
C LYS A 327 9.13 -10.44 -15.95
N VAL A 328 8.10 -9.71 -15.50
CA VAL A 328 7.21 -8.93 -16.38
C VAL A 328 8.00 -7.91 -17.20
N ILE A 329 8.93 -7.18 -16.58
CA ILE A 329 9.77 -6.18 -17.25
C ILE A 329 10.59 -6.84 -18.38
N ARG A 330 11.23 -7.97 -18.10
CA ARG A 330 12.02 -8.69 -19.11
C ARG A 330 11.16 -9.23 -20.24
N ASP A 331 10.06 -9.92 -19.91
CA ASP A 331 9.21 -10.60 -20.89
C ASP A 331 8.49 -9.59 -21.82
N ALA A 332 8.01 -8.48 -21.27
CA ALA A 332 7.36 -7.42 -22.01
C ALA A 332 8.36 -6.38 -22.57
N LYS A 333 9.68 -6.59 -22.36
CA LYS A 333 10.77 -5.69 -22.81
C LYS A 333 10.49 -4.22 -22.46
N VAL A 334 9.99 -3.98 -21.24
CA VAL A 334 9.66 -2.63 -20.79
C VAL A 334 10.94 -1.83 -20.59
N THR A 335 11.01 -0.68 -21.22
CA THR A 335 12.08 0.31 -21.07
C THR A 335 11.51 1.63 -20.58
N LEU A 336 12.36 2.46 -19.97
CA LEU A 336 12.05 3.87 -19.75
C LEU A 336 12.37 4.62 -21.05
N GLU A 337 11.38 5.29 -21.60
CA GLU A 337 11.55 6.19 -22.74
C GLU A 337 12.07 7.54 -22.27
#